data_08ec4413c9d0a39960486ffac18eb9f8
#
_entry.id   08ec4413c9d0a39960486ffac18eb9f8
#
_cell.length_a   1.000
_cell.length_b   1.000
_cell.length_c   1.000
_cell.angle_alpha   90.00
_cell.angle_beta   90.00
_cell.angle_gamma   90.00
#
_symmetry.space_group_name_H-M   'P 1'
#
loop_
_entity.id
_entity.type
_entity.pdbx_description
1 polymer ?
#
loop_
_entity_poly.entity_id
_entity_poly.type
_entity_poly.pdbx_seq_one_letter_code
_entity_poly.pdbx_strand_id
1 'polypeptide(L)'
;MPANINAYIVREAAWHRLGIVTGHHMTWAEVQANGGLDYVVFKSQLHDGLGRPVNAWGTFRWNHVDKLAGNREAAVFLGVVGEDYNVIQHAHGFQMIDALVASVDNAHYETAGALGAGERVWGLADLNLAVSVGADKQTGYLLFCTGHDEACPTSIGSSLPASSARIP
;
A
#
# COMPACT_ATOMS: atom_id res chain seq x y z
N MET A 1 5.39 15.27 -13.47
CA MET A 1 4.45 15.62 -12.39
C MET A 1 4.99 15.00 -11.11
N PRO A 2 5.07 15.70 -9.99
CA PRO A 2 5.48 15.06 -8.76
C PRO A 2 4.45 14.00 -8.39
N ALA A 3 4.91 12.79 -8.14
CA ALA A 3 4.05 11.71 -7.64
C ALA A 3 3.49 12.16 -6.29
N ASN A 4 2.17 12.20 -6.15
CA ASN A 4 1.53 12.38 -4.86
C ASN A 4 1.81 11.11 -4.06
N ILE A 5 2.78 11.19 -3.16
CA ILE A 5 3.11 10.10 -2.26
C ILE A 5 2.40 10.39 -0.94
N ASN A 6 1.36 9.65 -0.65
CA ASN A 6 0.75 9.62 0.67
C ASN A 6 1.41 8.50 1.46
N ALA A 7 2.52 8.79 2.12
CA ALA A 7 3.27 7.82 2.92
C ALA A 7 3.16 8.12 4.41
N TYR A 8 3.00 7.08 5.22
CA TYR A 8 3.05 7.13 6.69
C TYR A 8 4.38 6.60 7.17
N ILE A 9 5.07 7.38 7.97
CA ILE A 9 6.30 6.97 8.63
C ILE A 9 6.10 7.20 10.12
N VAL A 10 6.25 6.13 10.88
CA VAL A 10 5.93 6.16 12.31
C VAL A 10 7.08 6.68 13.17
N ARG A 11 8.31 6.44 12.81
CA ARG A 11 9.49 6.77 13.65
C ARG A 11 10.28 7.99 13.21
N GLU A 12 10.75 8.00 11.98
CA GLU A 12 11.62 9.06 11.47
C GLU A 12 11.18 9.46 10.08
N ALA A 13 11.33 10.75 9.76
CA ALA A 13 11.07 11.20 8.40
C ALA A 13 12.00 10.47 7.43
N ALA A 14 11.41 9.82 6.40
CA ALA A 14 12.22 9.22 5.34
C ALA A 14 13.17 10.27 4.76
N TRP A 15 14.29 9.81 4.19
CA TRP A 15 15.31 10.65 3.59
C TRP A 15 14.76 11.67 2.58
N HIS A 16 13.63 11.35 1.92
CA HIS A 16 12.95 12.25 0.99
C HIS A 16 11.91 13.18 1.64
N ARG A 17 11.71 13.10 2.95
CA ARG A 17 10.77 13.92 3.76
C ARG A 17 9.32 13.92 3.24
N LEU A 18 8.93 12.88 2.55
CA LEU A 18 7.56 12.69 2.08
C LEU A 18 6.80 11.81 3.07
N GLY A 19 5.53 12.14 3.30
CA GLY A 19 4.69 11.41 4.22
C GLY A 19 4.41 12.15 5.53
N ILE A 20 3.52 11.57 6.31
CA ILE A 20 3.15 12.07 7.63
C ILE A 20 3.93 11.31 8.68
N VAL A 21 4.64 12.00 9.53
CA VAL A 21 5.36 11.43 10.68
C VAL A 21 4.43 11.46 11.87
N THR A 22 4.17 10.26 12.45
CA THR A 22 3.33 10.13 13.63
C THR A 22 4.18 9.81 14.84
N GLY A 23 4.31 10.30 15.85
CA GLY A 23 5.21 9.99 16.98
C GLY A 23 4.86 8.71 17.77
N HIS A 24 3.99 7.84 17.24
CA HIS A 24 3.54 6.61 17.90
C HIS A 24 3.32 5.46 16.90
N HIS A 25 3.29 4.24 17.39
CA HIS A 25 2.94 3.07 16.59
C HIS A 25 1.46 3.13 16.20
N MET A 26 1.19 2.98 14.90
CA MET A 26 -0.16 3.07 14.35
C MET A 26 -0.79 1.70 14.19
N THR A 27 -2.10 1.68 14.39
CA THR A 27 -2.97 0.58 13.97
C THR A 27 -3.28 0.71 12.47
N TRP A 28 -3.70 -0.38 11.84
CA TRP A 28 -4.17 -0.31 10.45
C TRP A 28 -5.32 0.71 10.26
N ALA A 29 -6.24 0.79 11.19
CA ALA A 29 -7.34 1.75 11.13
C ALA A 29 -6.83 3.20 11.07
N GLU A 30 -5.82 3.54 11.85
CA GLU A 30 -5.17 4.86 11.81
C GLU A 30 -4.39 5.07 10.51
N VAL A 31 -3.66 4.06 10.03
CA VAL A 31 -2.97 4.08 8.73
C VAL A 31 -3.96 4.31 7.60
N GLN A 32 -5.08 3.63 7.62
CA GLN A 32 -6.13 3.76 6.61
C GLN A 32 -6.75 5.15 6.61
N ALA A 33 -7.18 5.64 7.78
CA ALA A 33 -7.84 6.92 7.92
C ALA A 33 -6.93 8.09 7.55
N ASN A 34 -5.72 8.06 8.06
CA ASN A 34 -4.75 9.13 7.86
C ASN A 34 -3.97 9.00 6.54
N GLY A 35 -3.79 7.80 5.96
CA GLY A 35 -3.06 7.50 4.73
C GLY A 35 -3.82 7.74 3.46
N GLY A 36 -5.11 8.09 3.56
CA GLY A 36 -5.95 8.13 2.38
C GLY A 36 -6.05 6.77 1.68
N LEU A 37 -5.87 5.68 2.45
CA LEU A 37 -6.00 4.29 1.98
C LEU A 37 -7.43 3.74 2.19
N ASP A 38 -8.37 4.61 2.58
CA ASP A 38 -9.78 4.29 2.70
C ASP A 38 -10.50 4.41 1.35
N TYR A 39 -10.15 3.53 0.43
CA TYR A 39 -10.83 3.42 -0.86
C TYR A 39 -10.97 1.97 -1.27
N VAL A 40 -11.92 1.73 -2.15
CA VAL A 40 -12.10 0.44 -2.83
C VAL A 40 -11.70 0.57 -4.29
N VAL A 41 -11.18 -0.49 -4.86
CA VAL A 41 -10.85 -0.57 -6.28
C VAL A 41 -11.88 -1.46 -6.98
N PHE A 42 -12.33 -1.03 -8.13
CA PHE A 42 -13.21 -1.81 -8.98
C PHE A 42 -12.72 -1.79 -10.44
N LYS A 43 -13.16 -2.77 -11.19
CA LYS A 43 -12.88 -2.91 -12.62
C LYS A 43 -14.14 -2.61 -13.44
N SER A 44 -13.98 -1.89 -14.54
CA SER A 44 -15.06 -1.58 -15.47
C SER A 44 -14.56 -1.67 -16.91
N GLN A 45 -15.40 -2.16 -17.80
CA GLN A 45 -15.08 -2.20 -19.23
C GLN A 45 -14.92 -0.77 -19.77
N LEU A 46 -13.91 -0.57 -20.60
CA LEU A 46 -13.66 0.71 -21.26
C LEU A 46 -14.49 0.80 -22.54
N HIS A 47 -14.78 2.04 -22.95
CA HIS A 47 -15.55 2.35 -24.14
C HIS A 47 -14.78 3.34 -25.02
N ASP A 48 -14.97 3.26 -26.32
CA ASP A 48 -14.40 4.24 -27.26
C ASP A 48 -15.16 5.59 -27.20
N GLY A 49 -14.69 6.57 -27.97
CA GLY A 49 -15.31 7.90 -28.04
C GLY A 49 -16.74 7.93 -28.59
N LEU A 50 -17.24 6.80 -29.10
CA LEU A 50 -18.60 6.62 -29.57
C LEU A 50 -19.47 5.82 -28.59
N GLY A 51 -18.95 5.48 -27.41
CA GLY A 51 -19.66 4.70 -26.41
C GLY A 51 -19.69 3.20 -26.69
N ARG A 52 -18.90 2.67 -27.63
CA ARG A 52 -18.83 1.23 -27.90
C ARG A 52 -17.80 0.57 -26.98
N PRO A 53 -18.12 -0.62 -26.42
CA PRO A 53 -17.17 -1.33 -25.57
C PRO A 53 -15.93 -1.74 -26.36
N VAL A 54 -14.76 -1.58 -25.76
CA VAL A 54 -13.49 -2.06 -26.29
C VAL A 54 -13.00 -3.24 -25.45
N ASN A 55 -12.15 -4.08 -26.04
CA ASN A 55 -11.56 -5.22 -25.33
C ASN A 55 -10.41 -4.76 -24.40
N ALA A 56 -10.74 -3.86 -23.50
CA ALA A 56 -9.86 -3.35 -22.46
C ALA A 56 -10.70 -2.97 -21.24
N TRP A 57 -10.10 -3.08 -20.08
CA TRP A 57 -10.75 -2.79 -18.79
C TRP A 57 -9.96 -1.74 -18.06
N GLY A 58 -10.65 -0.86 -17.36
CA GLY A 58 -10.03 0.11 -16.47
C GLY A 58 -10.20 -0.30 -15.02
N THR A 59 -9.18 -0.08 -14.21
CA THR A 59 -9.30 -0.08 -12.76
C THR A 59 -9.50 1.34 -12.27
N PHE A 60 -10.37 1.48 -11.28
CA PHE A 60 -10.76 2.76 -10.70
C PHE A 60 -10.79 2.63 -9.18
N ARG A 61 -10.38 3.67 -8.48
CA ARG A 61 -10.61 3.75 -7.04
C ARG A 61 -11.81 4.62 -6.72
N TRP A 62 -12.49 4.25 -5.66
CA TRP A 62 -13.63 4.96 -5.13
C TRP A 62 -13.47 5.15 -3.64
N ASN A 63 -13.44 6.38 -3.17
CA ASN A 63 -13.43 6.64 -1.74
C ASN A 63 -14.72 6.13 -1.11
N HIS A 64 -14.64 5.70 0.14
CA HIS A 64 -15.77 5.09 0.82
C HIS A 64 -17.00 6.01 0.87
N VAL A 65 -16.80 7.29 1.14
CA VAL A 65 -17.87 8.31 1.19
C VAL A 65 -18.55 8.48 -0.19
N ASP A 66 -17.77 8.60 -1.26
CA ASP A 66 -18.30 8.75 -2.62
C ASP A 66 -19.02 7.50 -3.09
N LYS A 67 -18.53 6.33 -2.71
CA LYS A 67 -19.19 5.05 -2.98
C LYS A 67 -20.56 4.96 -2.32
N LEU A 68 -20.66 5.32 -1.05
CA LEU A 68 -21.92 5.34 -0.31
C LEU A 68 -22.92 6.35 -0.89
N ALA A 69 -22.42 7.50 -1.37
CA ALA A 69 -23.22 8.52 -2.03
C ALA A 69 -23.61 8.16 -3.48
N GLY A 70 -23.05 7.06 -4.04
CA GLY A 70 -23.28 6.68 -5.44
C GLY A 70 -22.64 7.63 -6.45
N ASN A 71 -21.69 8.46 -6.02
CA ASN A 71 -21.01 9.47 -6.84
C ASN A 71 -19.95 8.82 -7.74
N ARG A 72 -20.37 8.30 -8.91
CA ARG A 72 -19.48 7.62 -9.84
C ARG A 72 -18.47 8.56 -10.51
N GLU A 73 -18.79 9.84 -10.61
CA GLU A 73 -17.91 10.85 -11.22
C GLU A 73 -16.67 11.13 -10.36
N ALA A 74 -16.73 10.80 -9.08
CA ALA A 74 -15.59 10.89 -8.17
C ALA A 74 -14.61 9.71 -8.29
N ALA A 75 -14.90 8.71 -9.14
CA ALA A 75 -14.00 7.58 -9.35
C ALA A 75 -12.70 8.04 -10.05
N VAL A 76 -11.57 7.68 -9.48
CA VAL A 76 -10.25 8.00 -10.02
C VAL A 76 -9.70 6.82 -10.79
N PHE A 77 -9.34 7.04 -12.05
CA PHE A 77 -8.72 6.03 -12.91
C PHE A 77 -7.32 5.68 -12.41
N LEU A 78 -7.01 4.38 -12.37
CA LEU A 78 -5.72 3.86 -11.90
C LEU A 78 -4.88 3.25 -13.02
N GLY A 79 -5.50 2.52 -13.93
CA GLY A 79 -4.78 1.87 -15.02
C GLY A 79 -5.67 1.05 -15.94
N VAL A 80 -5.09 0.57 -17.03
CA VAL A 80 -5.72 -0.37 -17.96
C VAL A 80 -5.26 -1.77 -17.61
N VAL A 81 -6.20 -2.71 -17.62
CA VAL A 81 -5.95 -4.12 -17.27
C VAL A 81 -6.67 -5.04 -18.27
N GLY A 82 -6.30 -6.30 -18.28
CA GLY A 82 -6.95 -7.31 -19.08
C GLY A 82 -8.31 -7.78 -18.50
N GLU A 83 -9.04 -8.55 -19.33
CA GLU A 83 -10.34 -9.11 -18.94
C GLU A 83 -10.21 -10.05 -17.72
N ASP A 84 -9.17 -10.84 -17.67
CA ASP A 84 -8.94 -11.83 -16.59
C ASP A 84 -8.33 -11.24 -15.33
N TYR A 85 -8.02 -9.93 -15.32
CA TYR A 85 -7.46 -9.28 -14.14
C TYR A 85 -8.47 -9.28 -12.98
N ASN A 86 -8.07 -9.86 -11.86
CA ASN A 86 -8.84 -9.87 -10.62
C ASN A 86 -8.34 -8.79 -9.67
N VAL A 87 -9.24 -7.87 -9.30
CA VAL A 87 -8.91 -6.82 -8.34
C VAL A 87 -8.77 -7.41 -6.94
N ILE A 88 -7.56 -7.37 -6.40
CA ILE A 88 -7.29 -7.68 -5.00
C ILE A 88 -7.33 -6.38 -4.22
N GLN A 89 -8.24 -6.27 -3.25
CA GLN A 89 -8.31 -5.09 -2.39
C GLN A 89 -7.09 -5.03 -1.47
N HIS A 90 -6.42 -3.90 -1.42
CA HIS A 90 -5.28 -3.70 -0.52
C HIS A 90 -5.67 -3.93 0.95
N ALA A 91 -6.90 -3.64 1.34
CA ALA A 91 -7.41 -3.92 2.68
C ALA A 91 -7.27 -5.39 3.10
N HIS A 92 -7.38 -6.34 2.16
CA HIS A 92 -7.16 -7.76 2.48
C HIS A 92 -5.70 -8.06 2.82
N GLY A 93 -4.75 -7.45 2.11
CA GLY A 93 -3.33 -7.59 2.43
C GLY A 93 -2.98 -7.01 3.79
N PHE A 94 -3.54 -5.86 4.13
CA PHE A 94 -3.34 -5.26 5.45
C PHE A 94 -3.99 -6.06 6.58
N GLN A 95 -5.14 -6.70 6.36
CA GLN A 95 -5.72 -7.63 7.34
C GLN A 95 -4.78 -8.80 7.66
N MET A 96 -4.04 -9.30 6.66
CA MET A 96 -3.03 -10.34 6.90
C MET A 96 -1.86 -9.81 7.73
N ILE A 97 -1.40 -8.58 7.49
CA ILE A 97 -0.35 -7.94 8.30
C ILE A 97 -0.86 -7.72 9.72
N ASP A 98 -2.08 -7.23 9.89
CA ASP A 98 -2.70 -7.03 11.22
C ASP A 98 -2.71 -8.33 12.04
N ALA A 99 -3.07 -9.44 11.41
CA ALA A 99 -3.07 -10.74 12.08
C ALA A 99 -1.67 -11.15 12.54
N LEU A 100 -0.64 -10.87 11.74
CA LEU A 100 0.76 -11.14 12.09
C LEU A 100 1.26 -10.18 13.17
N VAL A 101 1.01 -8.89 13.03
CA VAL A 101 1.38 -7.86 14.01
C VAL A 101 0.73 -8.16 15.37
N ALA A 102 -0.53 -8.59 15.39
CA ALA A 102 -1.22 -8.95 16.61
C ALA A 102 -0.69 -10.25 17.27
N SER A 103 0.00 -11.11 16.52
CA SER A 103 0.54 -12.39 17.00
C SER A 103 1.98 -12.31 17.51
N VAL A 104 2.68 -11.20 17.30
CA VAL A 104 4.08 -11.00 17.65
C VAL A 104 4.22 -9.83 18.63
N ASP A 105 4.84 -10.05 19.76
CA ASP A 105 5.04 -9.03 20.79
C ASP A 105 5.83 -7.83 20.24
N ASN A 106 5.30 -6.62 20.44
CA ASN A 106 5.87 -5.36 20.01
C ASN A 106 6.03 -5.20 18.47
N ALA A 107 5.44 -6.08 17.67
CA ALA A 107 5.34 -5.83 16.24
C ALA A 107 4.42 -4.63 15.95
N HIS A 108 4.72 -3.86 14.93
CA HIS A 108 3.96 -2.65 14.59
C HIS A 108 4.16 -2.24 13.13
N TYR A 109 3.25 -1.38 12.64
CA TYR A 109 3.46 -0.75 11.35
C TYR A 109 4.59 0.29 11.43
N GLU A 110 5.56 0.16 10.52
CA GLU A 110 6.66 1.12 10.37
C GLU A 110 6.31 2.20 9.34
N THR A 111 5.78 1.78 8.19
CA THR A 111 5.33 2.70 7.14
C THR A 111 4.27 2.05 6.27
N ALA A 112 3.37 2.86 5.74
CA ALA A 112 2.43 2.42 4.72
C ALA A 112 2.06 3.62 3.82
N GLY A 113 1.60 3.35 2.61
CA GLY A 113 1.20 4.40 1.72
C GLY A 113 0.77 3.93 0.35
N ALA A 114 0.49 4.92 -0.51
CA ALA A 114 0.19 4.70 -1.91
C ALA A 114 1.01 5.62 -2.80
N LEU A 115 1.34 5.16 -4.01
CA LEU A 115 2.00 5.92 -5.05
C LEU A 115 1.00 6.35 -6.11
N GLY A 116 1.31 7.47 -6.76
CA GLY A 116 0.54 8.03 -7.86
C GLY A 116 -0.87 8.43 -7.43
N ALA A 117 -1.86 7.94 -8.14
CA ALA A 117 -3.27 8.13 -7.80
C ALA A 117 -3.81 7.04 -6.84
N GLY A 118 -2.96 6.15 -6.35
CA GLY A 118 -3.33 5.00 -5.54
C GLY A 118 -3.26 3.67 -6.31
N GLU A 119 -2.63 3.67 -7.48
CA GLU A 119 -2.44 2.46 -8.27
C GLU A 119 -1.51 1.45 -7.62
N ARG A 120 -0.59 1.90 -6.75
CA ARG A 120 0.33 1.03 -6.00
C ARG A 120 0.25 1.34 -4.53
N VAL A 121 0.09 0.30 -3.73
CA VAL A 121 -0.04 0.40 -2.28
C VAL A 121 1.00 -0.50 -1.62
N TRP A 122 1.60 -0.02 -0.56
CA TRP A 122 2.54 -0.82 0.25
C TRP A 122 2.28 -0.64 1.73
N GLY A 123 2.72 -1.62 2.51
CA GLY A 123 2.80 -1.56 3.96
C GLY A 123 4.02 -2.31 4.45
N LEU A 124 4.74 -1.74 5.39
CA LEU A 124 5.89 -2.33 6.05
C LEU A 124 5.60 -2.43 7.54
N ALA A 125 5.75 -3.62 8.09
CA ALA A 125 5.66 -3.86 9.53
C ALA A 125 7.02 -4.32 10.07
N ASP A 126 7.42 -3.75 11.19
CA ASP A 126 8.51 -4.26 12.03
C ASP A 126 7.96 -5.42 12.85
N LEU A 127 8.54 -6.59 12.69
CA LEU A 127 8.11 -7.79 13.44
C LEU A 127 8.81 -7.92 14.79
N ASN A 128 9.64 -6.96 15.19
CA ASN A 128 10.47 -7.01 16.40
C ASN A 128 11.29 -8.31 16.52
N LEU A 129 11.55 -8.97 15.40
CA LEU A 129 12.35 -10.19 15.33
C LEU A 129 13.81 -9.79 15.09
N ALA A 130 14.60 -9.81 16.13
CA ALA A 130 16.04 -9.54 16.02
C ALA A 130 16.82 -10.81 15.70
N VAL A 131 17.53 -10.80 14.59
CA VAL A 131 18.48 -11.85 14.22
C VAL A 131 19.88 -11.28 14.32
N SER A 132 20.78 -11.98 15.01
CA SER A 132 22.19 -11.59 15.11
C SER A 132 23.00 -12.34 14.04
N VAL A 133 23.67 -11.58 13.17
CA VAL A 133 24.64 -12.12 12.22
C VAL A 133 26.02 -11.58 12.61
N GLY A 134 26.79 -12.41 13.31
CA GLY A 134 28.03 -11.94 13.95
C GLY A 134 27.77 -10.91 15.04
N ALA A 135 28.34 -9.73 14.92
CA ALA A 135 28.15 -8.61 15.85
C ALA A 135 26.94 -7.71 15.47
N ASP A 136 26.35 -7.91 14.30
CA ASP A 136 25.26 -7.07 13.80
C ASP A 136 23.90 -7.60 14.20
N LYS A 137 23.07 -6.73 14.75
CA LYS A 137 21.63 -7.01 14.99
C LYS A 137 20.84 -6.55 13.77
N GLN A 138 20.04 -7.45 13.25
CA GLN A 138 19.12 -7.16 12.15
C GLN A 138 17.69 -7.33 12.63
N THR A 139 16.81 -6.43 12.23
CA THR A 139 15.38 -6.48 12.52
C THR A 139 14.63 -7.09 11.34
N GLY A 140 13.72 -8.02 11.63
CA GLY A 140 12.87 -8.63 10.61
C GLY A 140 11.69 -7.74 10.26
N TYR A 141 11.52 -7.48 8.96
CA TYR A 141 10.39 -6.70 8.43
C TYR A 141 9.49 -7.58 7.58
N LEU A 142 8.21 -7.26 7.57
CA LEU A 142 7.22 -7.79 6.65
C LEU A 142 6.80 -6.68 5.69
N LEU A 143 6.99 -6.90 4.39
CA LEU A 143 6.58 -5.99 3.33
C LEU A 143 5.37 -6.57 2.59
N PHE A 144 4.33 -5.79 2.48
CA PHE A 144 3.21 -6.01 1.58
C PHE A 144 3.24 -4.98 0.45
N CYS A 145 3.04 -5.43 -0.78
CA CYS A 145 2.84 -4.57 -1.94
C CYS A 145 1.70 -5.09 -2.79
N THR A 146 0.92 -4.19 -3.36
CA THR A 146 -0.08 -4.52 -4.38
C THR A 146 -0.18 -3.41 -5.42
N GLY A 147 -0.41 -3.79 -6.67
CA GLY A 147 -0.72 -2.87 -7.76
C GLY A 147 -2.13 -3.08 -8.28
N HIS A 148 -2.73 -2.00 -8.73
CA HIS A 148 -4.06 -1.99 -9.36
C HIS A 148 -4.00 -1.66 -10.85
N ASP A 149 -2.79 -1.67 -11.44
CA ASP A 149 -2.47 -1.30 -12.83
C ASP A 149 -1.76 -2.41 -13.62
N GLU A 150 -1.79 -3.66 -13.14
CA GLU A 150 -1.01 -4.82 -13.65
C GLU A 150 0.53 -4.66 -13.59
N ALA A 151 1.05 -3.50 -13.25
CA ALA A 151 2.50 -3.27 -13.24
C ALA A 151 3.19 -3.79 -11.97
N CYS A 152 2.44 -4.09 -10.92
CA CYS A 152 2.96 -4.60 -9.66
C CYS A 152 2.08 -5.77 -9.17
N PRO A 153 2.63 -6.98 -9.07
CA PRO A 153 1.87 -8.10 -8.50
C PRO A 153 1.61 -7.88 -7.02
N THR A 154 0.51 -8.44 -6.52
CA THR A 154 0.31 -8.52 -5.08
C THR A 154 1.33 -9.48 -4.48
N SER A 155 2.10 -9.01 -3.52
CA SER A 155 3.16 -9.77 -2.88
C SER A 155 3.24 -9.47 -1.38
N ILE A 156 3.62 -10.50 -0.62
CA ILE A 156 4.02 -10.38 0.78
C ILE A 156 5.37 -11.06 0.91
N GLY A 157 6.30 -10.37 1.50
CA GLY A 157 7.66 -10.88 1.70
C GLY A 157 8.24 -10.42 3.01
N SER A 158 9.11 -11.23 3.60
CA SER A 158 9.94 -10.84 4.73
C SER A 158 11.31 -10.39 4.25
N SER A 159 11.86 -9.35 4.85
CA SER A 159 13.22 -8.91 4.59
C SER A 159 13.97 -8.66 5.90
N LEU A 160 15.25 -9.02 5.89
CA LEU A 160 16.21 -8.51 6.85
C LEU A 160 16.94 -7.37 6.14
N PRO A 161 16.94 -6.15 6.68
CA PRO A 161 17.73 -5.09 6.08
C PRO A 161 19.21 -5.52 6.08
N ALA A 162 19.87 -5.39 4.94
CA ALA A 162 21.30 -5.54 4.90
C ALA A 162 21.92 -4.53 5.87
N SER A 163 22.79 -4.99 6.75
CA SER A 163 23.57 -4.12 7.62
C SER A 163 24.12 -2.97 6.76
N SER A 164 23.87 -1.73 7.18
CA SER A 164 24.54 -0.58 6.58
C SER A 164 26.02 -0.67 6.95
N ALA A 165 26.77 -1.44 6.18
CA ALA A 165 28.22 -1.39 6.22
C ALA A 165 28.59 0.08 5.94
N ARG A 166 29.00 0.80 6.98
CA ARG A 166 29.68 2.07 6.80
C ARG A 166 30.90 1.76 5.94
N ILE A 167 30.83 2.14 4.68
CA ILE A 167 32.03 2.20 3.86
C ILE A 167 32.94 3.24 4.51
N PRO A 168 34.18 2.87 4.84
CA PRO A 168 35.14 3.75 5.50
C PRO A 168 35.50 4.95 4.64
#